data_ec80aee02e89a9a0b69f6612f8e0d14c
#
_entry.id   ec80aee02e89a9a0b69f6612f8e0d14c
#
_cell.length_a   1.000
_cell.length_b   1.000
_cell.length_c   1.000
_cell.angle_alpha   90.00
_cell.angle_beta   90.00
_cell.angle_gamma   90.00
#
_symmetry.space_group_name_H-M   'P 1'
#
loop_
_entity.id
_entity.type
_entity.pdbx_description
1 polymer ?
#
loop_
_entity_poly.entity_id
_entity_poly.type
_entity_poly.pdbx_seq_one_letter_code
_entity_poly.pdbx_strand_id
1 'polypeptide(L)'
;EAQGLKPNQPASKEKLIRRAYFDLIGLPPTREQVSTFVADTSPQAFEKVVDELLARPAYGERWARHWLDAARFAESGGYEFDGFRPGAYHYRDWVIRALNVDMPYDQFVKMQLAGDVLVPDDIEGAAATGFLVAGPYPGQITAKTVERIRYDQLDDMMMTIGGSMLGLTLGCARCHEHKYDPIPHQDYYALAASLAQTAHGPRTLDLDAAATERAVEKHQAEHEPLVAALKAFASNE
;
A
#
# COMPACT_ATOMS: atom_id res chain seq x y z
N GLU A 1 24.71 -19.46 25.36
CA GLU A 1 25.05 -20.48 26.38
C GLU A 1 26.10 -21.48 25.87
N ALA A 2 25.97 -22.00 24.64
CA ALA A 2 26.94 -22.96 24.07
C ALA A 2 28.39 -22.42 23.94
N GLN A 3 28.58 -21.10 23.97
CA GLN A 3 29.88 -20.44 23.93
C GLN A 3 30.25 -19.76 25.26
N GLY A 4 29.58 -20.08 26.37
CA GLY A 4 29.85 -19.51 27.70
C GLY A 4 29.45 -18.03 27.85
N LEU A 5 28.78 -17.45 26.85
CA LEU A 5 28.29 -16.08 26.92
C LEU A 5 27.03 -16.01 27.75
N LYS A 6 26.93 -14.96 28.58
CA LYS A 6 25.70 -14.66 29.37
C LYS A 6 24.99 -13.44 28.79
N PRO A 7 23.66 -13.40 28.76
CA PRO A 7 22.94 -12.21 28.37
C PRO A 7 23.22 -11.05 29.33
N ASN A 8 23.16 -9.84 28.82
CA ASN A 8 23.27 -8.65 29.66
C ASN A 8 22.07 -8.59 30.66
N GLN A 9 22.25 -7.82 31.73
CA GLN A 9 21.16 -7.55 32.67
C GLN A 9 19.97 -6.91 31.95
N PRO A 10 18.71 -7.25 32.34
CA PRO A 10 17.53 -6.61 31.79
C PRO A 10 17.60 -5.09 31.88
N ALA A 11 17.06 -4.40 30.89
CA ALA A 11 16.97 -2.93 30.90
C ALA A 11 16.05 -2.45 32.02
N SER A 12 16.26 -1.23 32.54
CA SER A 12 15.32 -0.63 33.50
C SER A 12 13.93 -0.44 32.88
N LYS A 13 12.90 -0.35 33.72
CA LYS A 13 11.51 -0.17 33.27
C LYS A 13 11.35 1.07 32.39
N GLU A 14 12.00 2.18 32.73
CA GLU A 14 11.97 3.41 31.95
C GLU A 14 12.53 3.21 30.53
N LYS A 15 13.61 2.41 30.42
CA LYS A 15 14.19 2.08 29.11
C LYS A 15 13.29 1.12 28.33
N LEU A 16 12.66 0.16 29.00
CA LEU A 16 11.75 -0.81 28.35
C LEU A 16 10.53 -0.12 27.77
N ILE A 17 9.82 0.69 28.55
CA ILE A 17 8.64 1.40 28.05
C ILE A 17 9.01 2.36 26.91
N ARG A 18 10.12 3.09 27.03
CA ARG A 18 10.58 3.98 25.96
C ARG A 18 10.83 3.20 24.66
N ARG A 19 11.49 2.04 24.73
CA ARG A 19 11.73 1.20 23.55
C ARG A 19 10.42 0.71 22.93
N ALA A 20 9.51 0.14 23.74
CA ALA A 20 8.21 -0.33 23.26
C ALA A 20 7.43 0.77 22.52
N TYR A 21 7.38 1.98 23.07
CA TYR A 21 6.71 3.10 22.45
C TYR A 21 7.32 3.51 21.10
N PHE A 22 8.65 3.66 21.03
CA PHE A 22 9.30 4.01 19.78
C PHE A 22 9.21 2.91 18.73
N ASP A 23 9.33 1.66 19.14
CA ASP A 23 9.29 0.53 18.22
C ASP A 23 7.87 0.31 17.67
N LEU A 24 6.85 0.36 18.54
CA LEU A 24 5.48 0.03 18.16
C LEU A 24 4.71 1.20 17.55
N ILE A 25 4.83 2.41 18.09
CA ILE A 25 4.04 3.57 17.63
C ILE A 25 4.89 4.77 17.16
N GLY A 26 6.21 4.69 17.28
CA GLY A 26 7.12 5.75 16.82
C GLY A 26 7.13 7.03 17.66
N LEU A 27 6.40 7.06 18.79
CA LEU A 27 6.24 8.23 19.66
C LEU A 27 6.79 7.92 21.07
N PRO A 28 7.28 8.93 21.81
CA PRO A 28 7.69 8.70 23.20
C PRO A 28 6.49 8.50 24.13
N PRO A 29 6.64 7.76 25.24
CA PRO A 29 5.64 7.73 26.30
C PRO A 29 5.58 9.07 27.02
N THR A 30 4.41 9.42 27.55
CA THR A 30 4.27 10.57 28.44
C THR A 30 4.88 10.27 29.83
N ARG A 31 5.14 11.30 30.61
CA ARG A 31 5.66 11.16 31.97
C ARG A 31 4.72 10.30 32.83
N GLU A 32 3.42 10.47 32.68
CA GLU A 32 2.42 9.73 33.40
C GLU A 32 2.45 8.24 33.05
N GLN A 33 2.52 7.89 31.76
CA GLN A 33 2.62 6.51 31.29
C GLN A 33 3.89 5.82 31.82
N VAL A 34 5.02 6.53 31.84
CA VAL A 34 6.25 6.01 32.46
C VAL A 34 6.05 5.76 33.95
N SER A 35 5.47 6.72 34.69
CA SER A 35 5.27 6.60 36.12
C SER A 35 4.33 5.43 36.47
N THR A 36 3.25 5.26 35.71
CA THR A 36 2.28 4.17 35.89
C THR A 36 2.94 2.80 35.66
N PHE A 37 3.71 2.67 34.57
CA PHE A 37 4.41 1.41 34.28
C PHE A 37 5.50 1.08 35.30
N VAL A 38 6.25 2.07 35.77
CA VAL A 38 7.29 1.87 36.80
C VAL A 38 6.66 1.39 38.11
N ALA A 39 5.49 1.95 38.49
CA ALA A 39 4.77 1.60 39.69
C ALA A 39 4.08 0.23 39.61
N ASP A 40 3.75 -0.28 38.40
CA ASP A 40 3.13 -1.61 38.25
C ASP A 40 4.16 -2.71 38.52
N THR A 41 4.00 -3.44 39.65
CA THR A 41 4.87 -4.55 40.03
C THR A 41 4.38 -5.91 39.53
N SER A 42 3.27 -5.96 38.79
CA SER A 42 2.74 -7.22 38.26
C SER A 42 3.68 -7.87 37.25
N PRO A 43 3.75 -9.21 37.21
CA PRO A 43 4.56 -9.92 36.21
C PRO A 43 4.19 -9.56 34.76
N GLN A 44 2.95 -9.19 34.51
CA GLN A 44 2.40 -8.86 33.19
C GLN A 44 2.49 -7.35 32.88
N ALA A 45 3.17 -6.54 33.68
CA ALA A 45 3.21 -5.08 33.51
C ALA A 45 3.69 -4.67 32.11
N PHE A 46 4.70 -5.34 31.56
CA PHE A 46 5.23 -5.04 30.22
C PHE A 46 4.30 -5.52 29.11
N GLU A 47 3.72 -6.71 29.25
CA GLU A 47 2.74 -7.27 28.32
C GLU A 47 1.54 -6.33 28.15
N LYS A 48 0.96 -5.82 29.24
CA LYS A 48 -0.13 -4.84 29.19
C LYS A 48 0.23 -3.58 28.39
N VAL A 49 1.45 -3.06 28.54
CA VAL A 49 1.92 -1.91 27.76
C VAL A 49 2.00 -2.27 26.29
N VAL A 50 2.52 -3.44 25.93
CA VAL A 50 2.63 -3.90 24.54
C VAL A 50 1.24 -4.07 23.93
N ASP A 51 0.30 -4.73 24.61
CA ASP A 51 -1.07 -4.94 24.14
C ASP A 51 -1.80 -3.61 23.93
N GLU A 52 -1.65 -2.65 24.86
CA GLU A 52 -2.20 -1.31 24.72
C GLU A 52 -1.65 -0.60 23.47
N LEU A 53 -0.34 -0.70 23.21
CA LEU A 53 0.29 -0.05 22.08
C LEU A 53 -0.12 -0.69 20.75
N LEU A 54 -0.23 -2.02 20.69
CA LEU A 54 -0.69 -2.75 19.51
C LEU A 54 -2.14 -2.42 19.14
N ALA A 55 -2.99 -2.11 20.14
CA ALA A 55 -4.37 -1.71 19.93
C ALA A 55 -4.55 -0.25 19.45
N ARG A 56 -3.48 0.56 19.43
CA ARG A 56 -3.55 1.97 19.00
C ARG A 56 -3.49 2.11 17.49
N PRO A 57 -4.29 2.99 16.88
CA PRO A 57 -4.19 3.30 15.44
C PRO A 57 -2.77 3.71 14.99
N ALA A 58 -2.01 4.35 15.86
CA ALA A 58 -0.62 4.75 15.62
C ALA A 58 0.32 3.56 15.37
N TYR A 59 -0.05 2.33 15.76
CA TYR A 59 0.70 1.12 15.41
C TYR A 59 0.73 0.90 13.89
N GLY A 60 -0.44 0.90 13.25
CA GLY A 60 -0.52 0.77 11.81
C GLY A 60 0.17 1.93 11.07
N GLU A 61 0.02 3.17 11.55
CA GLU A 61 0.70 4.34 10.97
C GLU A 61 2.23 4.19 11.03
N ARG A 62 2.75 3.67 12.13
CA ARG A 62 4.20 3.43 12.31
C ARG A 62 4.70 2.31 11.43
N TRP A 63 4.01 1.15 11.42
CA TRP A 63 4.48 -0.06 10.75
C TRP A 63 4.19 -0.05 9.25
N ALA A 64 3.15 0.65 8.81
CA ALA A 64 2.88 0.86 7.39
C ALA A 64 4.05 1.48 6.64
N ARG A 65 4.85 2.34 7.29
CA ARG A 65 6.03 2.95 6.67
C ARG A 65 7.02 1.91 6.15
N HIS A 66 7.26 0.86 6.93
CA HIS A 66 8.20 -0.21 6.53
C HIS A 66 7.69 -0.96 5.30
N TRP A 67 6.38 -1.23 5.25
CA TRP A 67 5.78 -1.86 4.08
C TRP A 67 5.73 -0.92 2.87
N LEU A 68 5.36 0.34 3.08
CA LEU A 68 5.29 1.34 2.02
C LEU A 68 6.66 1.63 1.39
N ASP A 69 7.74 1.60 2.20
CA ASP A 69 9.11 1.67 1.69
C ASP A 69 9.43 0.47 0.78
N ALA A 70 9.10 -0.75 1.22
CA ALA A 70 9.28 -1.95 0.39
C ALA A 70 8.41 -1.93 -0.87
N ALA A 71 7.20 -1.37 -0.79
CA ALA A 71 6.31 -1.14 -1.92
C ALA A 71 6.71 0.07 -2.79
N ARG A 72 7.80 0.77 -2.47
CA ARG A 72 8.28 1.99 -3.15
C ARG A 72 7.21 3.08 -3.30
N PHE A 73 6.33 3.19 -2.31
CA PHE A 73 5.20 4.12 -2.32
C PHE A 73 5.67 5.58 -2.36
N ALA A 74 5.04 6.37 -3.24
CA ALA A 74 5.15 7.81 -3.27
C ALA A 74 3.83 8.46 -3.69
N GLU A 75 3.57 9.68 -3.24
CA GLU A 75 2.40 10.47 -3.64
C GLU A 75 2.63 11.27 -4.93
N SER A 76 3.75 11.03 -5.61
CA SER A 76 4.09 11.61 -6.91
C SER A 76 4.54 10.55 -7.91
N GLY A 77 4.54 10.91 -9.20
CA GLY A 77 4.81 9.99 -10.31
C GLY A 77 6.29 9.70 -10.55
N GLY A 78 7.17 10.52 -10.01
CA GLY A 78 8.59 10.49 -10.37
C GLY A 78 8.84 10.96 -11.81
N TYR A 79 10.02 10.68 -12.34
CA TYR A 79 10.49 11.11 -13.63
C TYR A 79 10.50 12.66 -13.79
N GLU A 80 10.55 13.15 -15.04
CA GLU A 80 10.74 14.56 -15.36
C GLU A 80 9.61 15.47 -14.86
N PHE A 81 8.39 14.94 -14.79
CA PHE A 81 7.22 15.74 -14.42
C PHE A 81 6.85 15.64 -12.96
N ASP A 82 7.23 14.55 -12.32
CA ASP A 82 6.95 14.26 -10.90
C ASP A 82 5.56 14.74 -10.42
N GLY A 83 4.56 14.51 -11.26
CA GLY A 83 3.19 14.97 -11.02
C GLY A 83 2.57 14.32 -9.79
N PHE A 84 1.83 15.11 -8.99
CA PHE A 84 1.11 14.62 -7.81
C PHE A 84 0.06 13.56 -8.19
N ARG A 85 -0.07 12.52 -7.35
CA ARG A 85 -1.02 11.42 -7.47
C ARG A 85 -2.12 11.57 -6.41
N PRO A 86 -3.22 12.25 -6.68
CA PRO A 86 -4.24 12.58 -5.67
C PRO A 86 -4.91 11.36 -5.04
N GLY A 87 -4.90 10.20 -5.71
CA GLY A 87 -5.48 8.95 -5.21
C GLY A 87 -4.50 8.02 -4.50
N ALA A 88 -3.20 8.34 -4.41
CA ALA A 88 -2.20 7.44 -3.84
C ALA A 88 -2.47 7.10 -2.36
N TYR A 89 -3.04 8.04 -1.61
CA TYR A 89 -3.34 7.84 -0.19
C TYR A 89 -4.30 6.67 0.08
N HIS A 90 -5.14 6.26 -0.87
CA HIS A 90 -6.03 5.11 -0.69
C HIS A 90 -5.26 3.82 -0.39
N TYR A 91 -4.16 3.59 -1.10
CA TYR A 91 -3.30 2.44 -0.85
C TYR A 91 -2.58 2.56 0.50
N ARG A 92 -2.00 3.72 0.81
CA ARG A 92 -1.37 3.97 2.11
C ARG A 92 -2.32 3.69 3.26
N ASP A 93 -3.53 4.25 3.19
CA ASP A 93 -4.52 4.12 4.24
C ASP A 93 -5.06 2.68 4.34
N TRP A 94 -5.13 1.97 3.21
CA TRP A 94 -5.44 0.54 3.20
C TRP A 94 -4.38 -0.27 3.97
N VAL A 95 -3.09 -0.03 3.72
CA VAL A 95 -1.98 -0.70 4.45
C VAL A 95 -2.08 -0.43 5.94
N ILE A 96 -2.32 0.82 6.34
CA ILE A 96 -2.49 1.20 7.75
C ILE A 96 -3.65 0.43 8.39
N ARG A 97 -4.80 0.38 7.73
CA ARG A 97 -5.97 -0.37 8.23
C ARG A 97 -5.70 -1.87 8.32
N ALA A 98 -5.09 -2.46 7.30
CA ALA A 98 -4.77 -3.88 7.27
C ALA A 98 -3.88 -4.29 8.45
N LEU A 99 -2.88 -3.48 8.79
CA LEU A 99 -2.01 -3.71 9.95
C LEU A 99 -2.76 -3.52 11.28
N ASN A 100 -3.62 -2.51 11.38
CA ASN A 100 -4.38 -2.26 12.61
C ASN A 100 -5.44 -3.33 12.91
N VAL A 101 -5.95 -4.03 11.89
CA VAL A 101 -6.88 -5.16 12.07
C VAL A 101 -6.16 -6.50 12.12
N ASP A 102 -4.84 -6.50 12.17
CA ASP A 102 -3.99 -7.70 12.16
C ASP A 102 -4.39 -8.67 11.02
N MET A 103 -4.51 -8.11 9.80
CA MET A 103 -4.91 -8.90 8.62
C MET A 103 -3.94 -10.07 8.42
N PRO A 104 -4.44 -11.32 8.26
CA PRO A 104 -3.58 -12.47 7.95
C PRO A 104 -2.71 -12.21 6.73
N TYR A 105 -1.42 -12.56 6.81
CA TYR A 105 -0.44 -12.21 5.79
C TYR A 105 -0.80 -12.75 4.39
N ASP A 106 -1.38 -13.93 4.31
CA ASP A 106 -1.83 -14.51 3.05
C ASP A 106 -2.97 -13.68 2.41
N GLN A 107 -3.89 -13.13 3.22
CA GLN A 107 -4.93 -12.22 2.75
C GLN A 107 -4.33 -10.87 2.34
N PHE A 108 -3.40 -10.34 3.13
CA PHE A 108 -2.69 -9.10 2.83
C PHE A 108 -1.98 -9.16 1.48
N VAL A 109 -1.31 -10.28 1.18
CA VAL A 109 -0.65 -10.50 -0.13
C VAL A 109 -1.67 -10.64 -1.26
N LYS A 110 -2.70 -11.49 -1.09
CA LYS A 110 -3.73 -11.72 -2.11
C LYS A 110 -4.44 -10.44 -2.52
N MET A 111 -4.81 -9.61 -1.55
CA MET A 111 -5.47 -8.33 -1.81
C MET A 111 -4.58 -7.37 -2.61
N GLN A 112 -3.29 -7.32 -2.34
CA GLN A 112 -2.37 -6.46 -3.06
C GLN A 112 -2.06 -6.92 -4.49
N LEU A 113 -2.15 -8.22 -4.76
CA LEU A 113 -1.89 -8.77 -6.09
C LEU A 113 -3.15 -8.83 -6.98
N ALA A 114 -4.32 -9.04 -6.39
CA ALA A 114 -5.55 -9.30 -7.13
C ALA A 114 -6.83 -8.84 -6.39
N GLY A 115 -6.74 -7.84 -5.52
CA GLY A 115 -7.88 -7.38 -4.72
C GLY A 115 -9.04 -6.90 -5.58
N ASP A 116 -8.76 -6.25 -6.68
CA ASP A 116 -9.76 -5.78 -7.66
C ASP A 116 -10.50 -6.92 -8.38
N VAL A 117 -9.92 -8.12 -8.42
CA VAL A 117 -10.55 -9.34 -8.96
C VAL A 117 -11.27 -10.13 -7.87
N LEU A 118 -10.67 -10.20 -6.68
CA LEU A 118 -11.21 -10.94 -5.54
C LEU A 118 -12.47 -10.30 -4.95
N VAL A 119 -12.48 -8.97 -4.91
CA VAL A 119 -13.60 -8.16 -4.39
C VAL A 119 -13.86 -6.96 -5.32
N PRO A 120 -14.40 -7.21 -6.54
CA PRO A 120 -14.45 -6.21 -7.62
C PRO A 120 -15.30 -4.98 -7.31
N ASP A 121 -16.30 -5.14 -6.44
CA ASP A 121 -17.24 -4.07 -6.06
C ASP A 121 -16.85 -3.34 -4.77
N ASP A 122 -15.70 -3.73 -4.17
CA ASP A 122 -15.20 -3.13 -2.94
C ASP A 122 -14.03 -2.18 -3.23
N ILE A 123 -14.12 -0.98 -2.70
CA ILE A 123 -13.04 0.01 -2.75
C ILE A 123 -11.74 -0.52 -2.15
N GLU A 124 -11.83 -1.37 -1.13
CA GLU A 124 -10.68 -1.97 -0.46
C GLU A 124 -9.87 -2.86 -1.42
N GLY A 125 -10.55 -3.60 -2.32
CA GLY A 125 -9.88 -4.38 -3.35
C GLY A 125 -9.09 -3.51 -4.32
N ALA A 126 -9.70 -2.44 -4.80
CA ALA A 126 -9.03 -1.49 -5.70
C ALA A 126 -7.89 -0.75 -4.99
N ALA A 127 -8.08 -0.32 -3.74
CA ALA A 127 -7.05 0.37 -2.97
C ALA A 127 -5.83 -0.52 -2.72
N ALA A 128 -6.04 -1.78 -2.38
CA ALA A 128 -4.96 -2.75 -2.13
C ALA A 128 -4.04 -2.95 -3.34
N THR A 129 -4.59 -2.99 -4.57
CA THR A 129 -3.80 -3.15 -5.81
C THR A 129 -2.92 -1.95 -6.13
N GLY A 130 -3.03 -0.86 -5.39
CA GLY A 130 -2.08 0.24 -5.40
C GLY A 130 -0.62 -0.20 -5.20
N PHE A 131 -0.38 -1.35 -4.56
CA PHE A 131 0.93 -1.99 -4.45
C PHE A 131 1.64 -2.16 -5.79
N LEU A 132 0.93 -2.67 -6.79
CA LEU A 132 1.51 -2.95 -8.12
C LEU A 132 1.88 -1.67 -8.88
N VAL A 133 1.20 -0.56 -8.59
CA VAL A 133 1.34 0.70 -9.31
C VAL A 133 1.96 1.83 -8.48
N ALA A 134 2.47 1.53 -7.30
CA ALA A 134 3.06 2.53 -6.40
C ALA A 134 4.39 3.10 -6.93
N GLY A 135 5.10 2.36 -7.79
CA GLY A 135 6.39 2.76 -8.35
C GLY A 135 6.32 3.97 -9.30
N PRO A 136 7.48 4.45 -9.75
CA PRO A 136 7.55 5.59 -10.65
C PRO A 136 6.91 5.28 -12.01
N TYR A 137 6.24 6.28 -12.60
CA TYR A 137 5.53 6.14 -13.86
C TYR A 137 5.73 7.37 -14.74
N PRO A 138 6.18 7.22 -16.00
CA PRO A 138 6.48 8.35 -16.86
C PRO A 138 5.21 9.11 -17.24
N GLY A 139 5.26 10.44 -17.17
CA GLY A 139 4.15 11.32 -17.51
C GLY A 139 3.89 11.44 -19.02
N GLN A 140 4.86 11.04 -19.87
CA GLN A 140 4.71 11.05 -21.32
C GLN A 140 5.00 9.68 -21.92
N ILE A 141 3.99 9.10 -22.59
CA ILE A 141 4.09 7.85 -23.31
C ILE A 141 3.76 8.12 -24.78
N THR A 142 4.68 7.80 -25.67
CA THR A 142 4.53 7.98 -27.12
C THR A 142 4.42 6.62 -27.80
N ALA A 143 3.95 6.61 -29.06
CA ALA A 143 3.91 5.39 -29.87
C ALA A 143 5.28 4.68 -30.00
N LYS A 144 6.37 5.44 -29.88
CA LYS A 144 7.75 4.88 -29.95
C LYS A 144 8.23 4.30 -28.62
N THR A 145 7.63 4.69 -27.51
CA THR A 145 8.08 4.31 -26.17
C THR A 145 7.13 3.38 -25.44
N VAL A 146 5.89 3.26 -25.90
CA VAL A 146 4.81 2.53 -25.19
C VAL A 146 5.17 1.07 -24.91
N GLU A 147 5.75 0.36 -25.86
CA GLU A 147 6.12 -1.04 -25.67
C GLU A 147 7.25 -1.20 -24.64
N ARG A 148 8.31 -0.40 -24.77
CA ARG A 148 9.41 -0.40 -23.79
C ARG A 148 8.89 -0.07 -22.37
N ILE A 149 8.08 0.98 -22.25
CA ILE A 149 7.50 1.39 -20.95
C ILE A 149 6.63 0.27 -20.39
N ARG A 150 5.89 -0.46 -21.23
CA ARG A 150 5.09 -1.60 -20.78
C ARG A 150 5.95 -2.70 -20.15
N TYR A 151 7.07 -3.07 -20.77
CA TYR A 151 7.99 -4.05 -20.20
C TYR A 151 8.69 -3.55 -18.95
N ASP A 152 9.02 -2.26 -18.88
CA ASP A 152 9.60 -1.65 -17.69
C ASP A 152 8.60 -1.64 -16.52
N GLN A 153 7.29 -1.45 -16.78
CA GLN A 153 6.23 -1.58 -15.76
C GLN A 153 6.10 -3.02 -15.21
N LEU A 154 6.10 -4.01 -16.11
CA LEU A 154 6.04 -5.43 -15.70
C LEU A 154 7.26 -5.80 -14.85
N ASP A 155 8.45 -5.36 -15.27
CA ASP A 155 9.68 -5.55 -14.50
C ASP A 155 9.59 -4.92 -13.11
N ASP A 156 9.13 -3.70 -13.02
CA ASP A 156 8.93 -2.97 -11.77
C ASP A 156 7.95 -3.68 -10.81
N MET A 157 6.81 -4.17 -11.31
CA MET A 157 5.87 -4.99 -10.54
C MET A 157 6.53 -6.26 -10.02
N MET A 158 7.25 -7.00 -10.88
CA MET A 158 7.93 -8.24 -10.49
C MET A 158 9.04 -8.00 -9.49
N MET A 159 9.83 -6.95 -9.67
CA MET A 159 10.88 -6.57 -8.72
C MET A 159 10.30 -6.27 -7.34
N THR A 160 9.16 -5.61 -7.31
CA THR A 160 8.49 -5.27 -6.05
C THR A 160 7.89 -6.51 -5.38
N ILE A 161 7.21 -7.37 -6.12
CA ILE A 161 6.71 -8.66 -5.60
C ILE A 161 7.87 -9.49 -5.07
N GLY A 162 8.93 -9.66 -5.85
CA GLY A 162 10.12 -10.42 -5.46
C GLY A 162 10.76 -9.87 -4.19
N GLY A 163 11.05 -8.57 -4.17
CA GLY A 163 11.75 -7.94 -3.05
C GLY A 163 10.94 -7.87 -1.77
N SER A 164 9.65 -7.46 -1.84
CA SER A 164 8.84 -7.24 -0.65
C SER A 164 8.17 -8.49 -0.10
N MET A 165 7.77 -9.44 -0.96
CA MET A 165 6.99 -10.62 -0.54
C MET A 165 7.83 -11.89 -0.45
N LEU A 166 8.86 -12.03 -1.30
CA LEU A 166 9.68 -13.24 -1.38
C LEU A 166 11.12 -13.05 -0.86
N GLY A 167 11.57 -11.80 -0.71
CA GLY A 167 12.95 -11.50 -0.37
C GLY A 167 13.95 -11.86 -1.48
N LEU A 168 13.49 -11.90 -2.75
CA LEU A 168 14.27 -12.30 -3.92
C LEU A 168 14.50 -11.13 -4.87
N THR A 169 15.70 -11.09 -5.48
CA THR A 169 16.06 -10.08 -6.49
C THR A 169 15.84 -10.63 -7.90
N LEU A 170 14.63 -10.54 -8.42
CA LEU A 170 14.26 -11.19 -9.70
C LEU A 170 14.88 -10.54 -10.95
N GLY A 171 15.25 -9.26 -10.90
CA GLY A 171 15.61 -8.48 -12.07
C GLY A 171 16.83 -8.97 -12.84
N CYS A 172 17.77 -9.68 -12.20
CA CYS A 172 18.89 -10.29 -12.91
C CYS A 172 18.41 -11.30 -13.96
N ALA A 173 17.32 -12.02 -13.65
CA ALA A 173 16.76 -13.04 -14.53
C ALA A 173 16.06 -12.47 -15.79
N ARG A 174 15.92 -11.16 -15.90
CA ARG A 174 15.46 -10.49 -17.14
C ARG A 174 16.41 -10.72 -18.33
N CYS A 175 17.71 -10.79 -18.07
CA CYS A 175 18.71 -10.86 -19.14
C CYS A 175 19.50 -12.18 -19.18
N HIS A 176 19.62 -12.89 -18.06
CA HIS A 176 20.36 -14.15 -17.92
C HIS A 176 19.86 -14.92 -16.70
N GLU A 177 20.23 -16.20 -16.56
CA GLU A 177 19.97 -16.98 -15.36
C GLU A 177 20.47 -16.24 -14.10
N HIS A 178 19.70 -16.25 -13.01
CA HIS A 178 20.09 -15.56 -11.77
C HIS A 178 21.42 -16.15 -11.25
N LYS A 179 22.33 -15.29 -10.80
CA LYS A 179 23.68 -15.70 -10.46
C LYS A 179 23.78 -16.59 -9.21
N TYR A 180 22.94 -16.32 -8.22
CA TYR A 180 23.02 -16.93 -6.90
C TYR A 180 21.82 -17.83 -6.58
N ASP A 181 20.64 -17.42 -6.97
CA ASP A 181 19.39 -18.12 -6.71
C ASP A 181 18.99 -19.00 -7.90
N PRO A 182 18.29 -20.11 -7.71
CA PRO A 182 17.87 -21.00 -8.78
C PRO A 182 16.66 -20.43 -9.54
N ILE A 183 16.80 -19.24 -10.09
CA ILE A 183 15.78 -18.52 -10.85
C ILE A 183 16.19 -18.50 -12.32
N PRO A 184 15.65 -19.39 -13.17
CA PRO A 184 15.94 -19.40 -14.58
C PRO A 184 15.28 -18.22 -15.30
N HIS A 185 15.88 -17.81 -16.39
CA HIS A 185 15.37 -16.78 -17.29
C HIS A 185 13.91 -17.02 -17.71
N GLN A 186 13.55 -18.29 -17.91
CA GLN A 186 12.20 -18.73 -18.26
C GLN A 186 11.17 -18.36 -17.18
N ASP A 187 11.50 -18.53 -15.91
CA ASP A 187 10.58 -18.25 -14.79
C ASP A 187 10.30 -16.75 -14.66
N TYR A 188 11.31 -15.91 -14.96
CA TYR A 188 11.11 -14.46 -15.04
C TYR A 188 10.01 -14.11 -16.06
N TYR A 189 10.09 -14.65 -17.28
CA TYR A 189 9.09 -14.36 -18.31
C TYR A 189 7.75 -15.05 -18.09
N ALA A 190 7.72 -16.19 -17.38
CA ALA A 190 6.47 -16.80 -16.94
C ALA A 190 5.72 -15.92 -15.93
N LEU A 191 6.45 -15.32 -14.98
CA LEU A 191 5.88 -14.36 -14.03
C LEU A 191 5.43 -13.07 -14.75
N ALA A 192 6.24 -12.54 -15.68
CA ALA A 192 5.85 -11.40 -16.51
C ALA A 192 4.56 -11.64 -17.28
N ALA A 193 4.40 -12.85 -17.85
CA ALA A 193 3.19 -13.24 -18.57
C ALA A 193 1.96 -13.29 -17.65
N SER A 194 2.12 -13.69 -16.39
CA SER A 194 1.04 -13.70 -15.39
C SER A 194 0.50 -12.29 -15.10
N LEU A 195 1.36 -11.27 -15.20
CA LEU A 195 1.02 -9.86 -14.99
C LEU A 195 0.66 -9.12 -16.30
N ALA A 196 0.65 -9.80 -17.45
CA ALA A 196 0.51 -9.16 -18.74
C ALA A 196 -0.81 -8.39 -18.95
N GLN A 197 -1.85 -8.71 -18.20
CA GLN A 197 -3.13 -8.00 -18.25
C GLN A 197 -3.26 -6.90 -17.17
N THR A 198 -2.32 -6.80 -16.24
CA THR A 198 -2.30 -5.76 -15.21
C THR A 198 -1.80 -4.46 -15.82
N ALA A 199 -2.55 -3.40 -15.73
CA ALA A 199 -2.21 -2.11 -16.33
C ALA A 199 -2.34 -0.97 -15.33
N HIS A 200 -1.46 0.04 -15.45
CA HIS A 200 -1.67 1.32 -14.79
C HIS A 200 -2.89 2.02 -15.40
N GLY A 201 -3.76 2.53 -14.57
CA GLY A 201 -4.90 3.32 -15.02
C GLY A 201 -5.68 3.93 -13.86
N PRO A 202 -6.37 5.06 -14.08
CA PRO A 202 -7.28 5.60 -13.10
C PRO A 202 -8.48 4.66 -12.98
N ARG A 203 -8.89 4.38 -11.74
CA ARG A 203 -10.15 3.71 -11.44
C ARG A 203 -11.05 4.70 -10.72
N THR A 204 -12.22 4.94 -11.27
CA THR A 204 -13.24 5.73 -10.59
C THR A 204 -13.84 4.88 -9.47
N LEU A 205 -13.74 5.37 -8.26
CA LEU A 205 -14.32 4.74 -7.08
C LEU A 205 -15.52 5.56 -6.65
N ASP A 206 -16.67 4.92 -6.50
CA ASP A 206 -17.85 5.56 -5.93
C ASP A 206 -17.87 5.30 -4.42
N LEU A 207 -17.48 6.32 -3.67
CA LEU A 207 -17.34 6.24 -2.20
C LEU A 207 -18.71 6.34 -1.48
N ASP A 208 -19.73 6.86 -2.15
CA ASP A 208 -21.09 6.99 -1.64
C ASP A 208 -22.08 6.92 -2.82
N ALA A 209 -22.38 5.67 -3.22
CA ALA A 209 -23.27 5.41 -4.35
C ALA A 209 -24.63 6.11 -4.22
N ALA A 210 -25.18 6.20 -3.01
CA ALA A 210 -26.44 6.87 -2.76
C ALA A 210 -26.35 8.40 -2.92
N ALA A 211 -25.22 9.00 -2.54
CA ALA A 211 -24.98 10.42 -2.79
C ALA A 211 -24.76 10.72 -4.28
N THR A 212 -24.03 9.84 -4.95
CA THR A 212 -23.79 9.92 -6.40
C THR A 212 -25.09 9.81 -7.18
N GLU A 213 -25.95 8.83 -6.86
CA GLU A 213 -27.27 8.65 -7.50
C GLU A 213 -28.13 9.91 -7.34
N ARG A 214 -28.27 10.43 -6.11
CA ARG A 214 -28.99 11.70 -5.88
C ARG A 214 -28.43 12.88 -6.66
N ALA A 215 -27.10 12.97 -6.77
CA ALA A 215 -26.45 14.04 -7.53
C ALA A 215 -26.70 13.91 -9.04
N VAL A 216 -26.69 12.68 -9.58
CA VAL A 216 -27.00 12.37 -10.97
C VAL A 216 -28.46 12.70 -11.28
N GLU A 217 -29.43 12.27 -10.45
CA GLU A 217 -30.85 12.59 -10.61
C GLU A 217 -31.08 14.10 -10.62
N LYS A 218 -30.51 14.82 -9.66
CA LYS A 218 -30.59 16.27 -9.60
C LYS A 218 -30.01 16.91 -10.86
N HIS A 219 -28.85 16.50 -11.29
CA HIS A 219 -28.21 17.03 -12.50
C HIS A 219 -29.07 16.77 -13.75
N GLN A 220 -29.63 15.57 -13.90
CA GLN A 220 -30.50 15.24 -15.01
C GLN A 220 -31.73 16.10 -15.03
N ALA A 221 -32.39 16.28 -13.88
CA ALA A 221 -33.58 17.13 -13.76
C ALA A 221 -33.30 18.60 -14.13
N GLU A 222 -32.14 19.14 -13.83
CA GLU A 222 -31.71 20.49 -14.17
C GLU A 222 -31.23 20.60 -15.63
N HIS A 223 -30.58 19.61 -16.17
CA HIS A 223 -29.91 19.63 -17.48
C HIS A 223 -30.89 19.32 -18.64
N GLU A 224 -31.81 18.34 -18.49
CA GLU A 224 -32.69 17.93 -19.56
C GLU A 224 -33.58 19.07 -20.11
N PRO A 225 -34.18 19.94 -19.28
CA PRO A 225 -34.92 21.07 -19.78
C PRO A 225 -34.10 22.06 -20.60
N LEU A 226 -32.83 22.25 -20.19
CA LEU A 226 -31.91 23.17 -20.90
C LEU A 226 -31.52 22.61 -22.27
N VAL A 227 -31.25 21.29 -22.36
CA VAL A 227 -30.96 20.61 -23.61
C VAL A 227 -32.18 20.64 -24.55
N ALA A 228 -33.39 20.44 -24.00
CA ALA A 228 -34.63 20.52 -24.78
C ALA A 228 -34.86 21.94 -25.34
N ALA A 229 -34.62 22.96 -24.52
CA ALA A 229 -34.72 24.35 -24.95
C ALA A 229 -33.68 24.72 -26.02
N LEU A 230 -32.44 24.23 -25.87
CA LEU A 230 -31.39 24.46 -26.88
C LEU A 230 -31.71 23.78 -28.21
N LYS A 231 -32.21 22.53 -28.19
CA LYS A 231 -32.66 21.85 -29.41
C LYS A 231 -33.81 22.54 -30.11
N ALA A 232 -34.80 23.04 -29.34
CA ALA A 232 -35.92 23.79 -29.90
C ALA A 232 -35.46 25.11 -30.53
N PHE A 233 -34.49 25.78 -29.95
CA PHE A 233 -33.90 27.00 -30.50
C PHE A 233 -33.16 26.69 -31.83
N ALA A 234 -32.30 25.67 -31.85
CA ALA A 234 -31.53 25.28 -33.02
C ALA A 234 -32.40 24.74 -34.19
N SER A 235 -33.62 24.28 -33.92
CA SER A 235 -34.53 23.79 -34.96
C SER A 235 -35.41 24.89 -35.58
N ASN A 236 -35.35 26.12 -35.04
CA ASN A 236 -36.08 27.26 -35.54
C ASN A 236 -35.24 28.22 -36.42
N GLU A 237 -33.97 27.89 -36.67
CA GLU A 237 -33.12 28.48 -37.69
C GLU A 237 -33.07 27.57 -38.97
#